data_5ddade62a7a9d6347925e7daaf0facff
#
_entry.id   5ddade62a7a9d6347925e7daaf0facff
#
_cell.length_a   1.000
_cell.length_b   1.000
_cell.length_c   1.000
_cell.angle_alpha   90.00
_cell.angle_beta   90.00
_cell.angle_gamma   90.00
#
_symmetry.space_group_name_H-M   'P 1'
#
loop_
_entity.id
_entity.type
_entity.pdbx_description
1 polymer ?
#
loop_
_entity_poly.entity_id
_entity_poly.type
_entity_poly.pdbx_seq_one_letter_code
_entity_poly.pdbx_strand_id
1 'polypeptide(L)'
;MKRVVIIEDETAAAVNLRNMLTTITPDVEIVEVLESIEESVEFFSRDVDADVVFMDIHLADGDSFRIFKSVDINIPIIFTTAYDEYALEAFKVNSIDYLLKPFKVEDLRRALDKLHRLTATERMAQ
;
A
#
# COMPACT_ATOMS: atom_id res chain seq x y z
N MET A 1 0.90 -5.28 11.99
CA MET A 1 0.08 -4.58 10.99
C MET A 1 -1.36 -4.64 11.41
N LYS A 2 -1.97 -3.49 11.64
CA LYS A 2 -3.37 -3.44 12.10
C LYS A 2 -4.19 -2.37 11.35
N ARG A 3 -3.58 -1.22 11.06
CA ARG A 3 -4.25 -0.10 10.42
C ARG A 3 -3.73 0.05 8.99
N VAL A 4 -4.62 -0.01 8.02
CA VAL A 4 -4.27 -0.11 6.60
C VAL A 4 -4.99 0.99 5.80
N VAL A 5 -4.26 1.62 4.89
CA VAL A 5 -4.83 2.51 3.87
C VAL A 5 -4.72 1.81 2.52
N ILE A 6 -5.79 1.85 1.74
CA ILE A 6 -5.83 1.26 0.39
C ILE A 6 -6.03 2.38 -0.62
N ILE A 7 -5.16 2.44 -1.62
CA ILE A 7 -5.29 3.36 -2.76
C ILE A 7 -5.53 2.50 -3.99
N GLU A 8 -6.76 2.46 -4.45
CA GLU A 8 -7.21 1.60 -5.55
C GLU A 8 -8.51 2.16 -6.13
N ASP A 9 -8.56 2.39 -7.43
CA ASP A 9 -9.74 2.96 -8.09
C ASP A 9 -10.78 1.92 -8.51
N GLU A 10 -10.41 0.65 -8.58
CA GLU A 10 -11.35 -0.42 -8.89
C GLU A 10 -11.97 -0.97 -7.61
N THR A 11 -13.28 -0.77 -7.46
CA THR A 11 -14.00 -1.20 -6.27
C THR A 11 -13.84 -2.69 -5.99
N ALA A 12 -13.94 -3.53 -7.02
CA ALA A 12 -13.81 -4.97 -6.88
C ALA A 12 -12.41 -5.36 -6.36
N ALA A 13 -11.36 -4.71 -6.85
CA ALA A 13 -10.00 -4.98 -6.43
C ALA A 13 -9.78 -4.55 -4.96
N ALA A 14 -10.34 -3.42 -4.57
CA ALA A 14 -10.26 -2.95 -3.18
C ALA A 14 -10.97 -3.89 -2.22
N VAL A 15 -12.16 -4.36 -2.59
CA VAL A 15 -12.93 -5.33 -1.79
C VAL A 15 -12.17 -6.64 -1.66
N ASN A 16 -11.60 -7.14 -2.75
CA ASN A 16 -10.83 -8.37 -2.75
C ASN A 16 -9.61 -8.28 -1.82
N LEU A 17 -8.88 -7.18 -1.89
CA LEU A 17 -7.74 -6.94 -1.02
C LEU A 17 -8.17 -6.88 0.46
N ARG A 18 -9.25 -6.17 0.75
CA ARG A 18 -9.81 -6.12 2.11
C ARG A 18 -10.13 -7.51 2.63
N ASN A 19 -10.76 -8.35 1.81
CA ASN A 19 -11.13 -9.71 2.20
C ASN A 19 -9.88 -10.57 2.48
N MET A 20 -8.85 -10.45 1.65
CA MET A 20 -7.58 -11.15 1.86
C MET A 20 -6.92 -10.69 3.16
N LEU A 21 -6.89 -9.40 3.41
CA LEU A 21 -6.31 -8.83 4.64
C LEU A 21 -7.05 -9.33 5.88
N THR A 22 -8.37 -9.38 5.83
CA THR A 22 -9.20 -9.87 6.93
C THR A 22 -8.94 -11.35 7.20
N THR A 23 -8.68 -12.13 6.15
CA THR A 23 -8.33 -13.55 6.28
C THR A 23 -7.00 -13.73 7.02
N ILE A 24 -6.00 -12.90 6.70
CA ILE A 24 -4.67 -12.98 7.30
C ILE A 24 -4.67 -12.37 8.71
N THR A 25 -5.31 -11.22 8.87
CA THR A 25 -5.36 -10.47 10.12
C THR A 25 -6.80 -10.11 10.43
N PRO A 26 -7.54 -10.96 11.16
CA PRO A 26 -8.98 -10.74 11.39
C PRO A 26 -9.35 -9.42 12.06
N ASP A 27 -8.45 -8.83 12.83
CA ASP A 27 -8.67 -7.56 13.52
C ASP A 27 -8.15 -6.34 12.76
N VAL A 28 -7.83 -6.51 11.47
CA VAL A 28 -7.35 -5.40 10.63
C VAL A 28 -8.41 -4.30 10.52
N GLU A 29 -7.93 -3.06 10.59
CA GLU A 29 -8.77 -1.87 10.41
C GLU A 29 -8.40 -1.22 9.09
N ILE A 30 -9.36 -1.09 8.18
CA ILE A 30 -9.16 -0.33 6.94
C ILE A 30 -9.49 1.12 7.26
N VAL A 31 -8.47 1.93 7.42
CA VAL A 31 -8.61 3.34 7.83
C VAL A 31 -9.30 4.16 6.75
N GLU A 32 -8.90 3.94 5.50
CA GLU A 32 -9.44 4.67 4.37
C GLU A 32 -9.20 3.90 3.07
N VAL A 33 -10.10 4.07 2.12
CA VAL A 33 -9.93 3.60 0.74
C VAL A 33 -9.98 4.82 -0.16
N LEU A 34 -8.90 5.10 -0.86
CA LEU A 34 -8.75 6.27 -1.73
C LEU A 34 -8.75 5.81 -3.18
N GLU A 35 -9.37 6.58 -4.07
CA GLU A 35 -9.58 6.14 -5.46
C GLU A 35 -8.77 6.94 -6.49
N SER A 36 -8.12 8.03 -6.07
CA SER A 36 -7.44 8.92 -7.00
C SER A 36 -6.19 9.54 -6.39
N ILE A 37 -5.36 10.11 -7.25
CA ILE A 37 -4.18 10.88 -6.83
C ILE A 37 -4.64 12.09 -6.01
N GLU A 38 -5.66 12.79 -6.48
CA GLU A 38 -6.19 13.98 -5.81
C GLU A 38 -6.65 13.68 -4.39
N GLU A 39 -7.46 12.64 -4.21
CA GLU A 39 -7.92 12.21 -2.87
C GLU A 39 -6.74 11.82 -1.98
N SER A 40 -5.75 11.14 -2.55
CA SER A 40 -4.58 10.67 -1.81
C SER A 40 -3.72 11.83 -1.33
N VAL A 41 -3.48 12.83 -2.18
CA VAL A 41 -2.73 14.03 -1.80
C VAL A 41 -3.42 14.76 -0.67
N GLU A 42 -4.74 14.94 -0.77
CA GLU A 42 -5.52 15.59 0.29
C GLU A 42 -5.44 14.80 1.60
N PHE A 43 -5.61 13.48 1.54
CA PHE A 43 -5.59 12.63 2.72
C PHE A 43 -4.24 12.67 3.42
N PHE A 44 -3.15 12.53 2.67
CA PHE A 44 -1.79 12.50 3.23
C PHE A 44 -1.19 13.88 3.50
N SER A 45 -1.92 14.95 3.22
CA SER A 45 -1.49 16.30 3.59
C SER A 45 -1.67 16.57 5.09
N ARG A 46 -2.35 15.66 5.80
CA ARG A 46 -2.54 15.71 7.24
C ARG A 46 -1.82 14.51 7.89
N ASP A 47 -1.73 14.50 9.20
CA ASP A 47 -1.13 13.37 9.92
C ASP A 47 -2.03 12.15 9.79
N VAL A 48 -1.45 11.05 9.31
CA VAL A 48 -2.14 9.79 9.11
C VAL A 48 -1.48 8.73 9.98
N ASP A 49 -2.29 8.07 10.79
CA ASP A 49 -1.84 6.97 11.64
C ASP A 49 -2.24 5.64 11.00
N ALA A 50 -1.28 5.03 10.30
CA ALA A 50 -1.47 3.73 9.65
C ALA A 50 -0.14 2.96 9.65
N ASP A 51 -0.25 1.65 9.53
CA ASP A 51 0.92 0.76 9.55
C ASP A 51 1.46 0.48 8.16
N VAL A 52 0.59 0.52 7.15
CA VAL A 52 0.95 0.22 5.77
C VAL A 52 -0.05 0.87 4.81
N VAL A 53 0.45 1.23 3.63
CA VAL A 53 -0.36 1.72 2.52
C VAL A 53 -0.23 0.72 1.37
N PHE A 54 -1.34 0.18 0.89
CA PHE A 54 -1.38 -0.58 -0.36
C PHE A 54 -1.76 0.38 -1.46
N MET A 55 -0.90 0.51 -2.46
CA MET A 55 -1.06 1.54 -3.49
C MET A 55 -1.00 0.92 -4.88
N ASP A 56 -2.10 1.00 -5.64
CA ASP A 56 -2.08 0.66 -7.06
C ASP A 56 -1.31 1.75 -7.80
N ILE A 57 -0.53 1.36 -8.78
CA ILE A 57 0.25 2.30 -9.56
C ILE A 57 -0.63 3.04 -10.57
N HIS A 58 -1.57 2.37 -11.21
CA HIS A 58 -2.47 2.99 -12.19
C HIS A 58 -3.79 3.38 -11.56
N LEU A 59 -4.01 4.69 -11.43
CA LEU A 59 -5.27 5.25 -10.95
C LEU A 59 -5.97 5.97 -12.10
N ALA A 60 -7.26 6.29 -11.91
CA ALA A 60 -8.07 6.91 -12.95
C ALA A 60 -7.48 8.25 -13.44
N ASP A 61 -6.84 9.00 -12.53
CA ASP A 61 -6.28 10.32 -12.83
C ASP A 61 -4.76 10.31 -13.06
N GLY A 62 -4.15 9.13 -13.19
CA GLY A 62 -2.75 9.00 -13.57
C GLY A 62 -1.97 7.97 -12.75
N ASP A 63 -0.66 8.10 -12.84
CA ASP A 63 0.33 7.27 -12.18
C ASP A 63 0.47 7.69 -10.71
N SER A 64 0.31 6.75 -9.78
CA SER A 64 0.32 7.05 -8.35
C SER A 64 1.65 7.57 -7.82
N PHE A 65 2.76 7.41 -8.55
CA PHE A 65 4.04 8.02 -8.15
C PHE A 65 3.95 9.55 -8.08
N ARG A 66 2.98 10.14 -8.77
CA ARG A 66 2.72 11.58 -8.72
C ARG A 66 2.32 12.07 -7.34
N ILE A 67 1.78 11.18 -6.50
CA ILE A 67 1.41 11.53 -5.13
C ILE A 67 2.64 12.04 -4.36
N PHE A 68 3.79 11.39 -4.57
CA PHE A 68 5.02 11.72 -3.86
C PHE A 68 5.62 13.07 -4.25
N LYS A 69 5.16 13.65 -5.36
CA LYS A 69 5.59 14.99 -5.78
C LYS A 69 4.89 16.09 -4.97
N SER A 70 3.76 15.76 -4.36
CA SER A 70 2.93 16.72 -3.64
C SER A 70 2.95 16.54 -2.13
N VAL A 71 3.12 15.30 -1.66
CA VAL A 71 3.14 14.98 -0.22
C VAL A 71 4.19 13.94 0.08
N ASP A 72 4.69 13.95 1.31
CA ASP A 72 5.57 12.91 1.82
C ASP A 72 4.73 11.85 2.54
N ILE A 73 4.97 10.58 2.21
CA ILE A 73 4.32 9.47 2.89
C ILE A 73 5.41 8.71 3.64
N ASN A 74 5.38 8.80 4.96
CA ASN A 74 6.38 8.16 5.83
C ASN A 74 5.93 6.78 6.34
N ILE A 75 4.82 6.29 5.81
CA ILE A 75 4.26 4.99 6.14
C ILE A 75 4.79 3.98 5.12
N PRO A 76 5.12 2.75 5.54
CA PRO A 76 5.56 1.71 4.58
C PRO A 76 4.54 1.48 3.48
N ILE A 77 5.02 1.29 2.25
CA ILE A 77 4.17 1.15 1.07
C ILE A 77 4.39 -0.21 0.43
N ILE A 78 3.29 -0.88 0.10
CA ILE A 78 3.28 -2.08 -0.73
C ILE A 78 2.53 -1.71 -2.01
N PHE A 79 3.24 -1.72 -3.13
CA PHE A 79 2.61 -1.42 -4.42
C PHE A 79 1.89 -2.64 -4.96
N THR A 80 0.75 -2.39 -5.61
CA THR A 80 0.01 -3.42 -6.34
C THR A 80 -0.22 -2.91 -7.76
N THR A 81 -0.08 -3.78 -8.76
CA THR A 81 -0.30 -3.38 -10.15
C THR A 81 -0.44 -4.60 -11.05
N ALA A 82 -1.08 -4.40 -12.21
CA ALA A 82 -1.13 -5.40 -13.27
C ALA A 82 0.11 -5.35 -14.18
N TYR A 83 1.02 -4.38 -13.99
CA TYR A 83 2.12 -4.10 -14.90
C TYR A 83 3.47 -4.24 -14.23
N ASP A 84 4.31 -5.13 -14.78
CA ASP A 84 5.62 -5.47 -14.26
C ASP A 84 6.67 -4.36 -14.47
N GLU A 85 6.46 -3.50 -15.45
CA GLU A 85 7.42 -2.47 -15.87
C GLU A 85 7.71 -1.39 -14.84
N TYR A 86 6.91 -1.32 -13.77
CA TYR A 86 7.07 -0.30 -12.73
C TYR A 86 7.91 -0.73 -11.55
N ALA A 87 8.44 -1.96 -11.56
CA ALA A 87 9.23 -2.49 -10.46
C ALA A 87 10.43 -1.59 -10.11
N LEU A 88 11.14 -1.08 -11.11
CA LEU A 88 12.30 -0.22 -10.89
C LEU A 88 11.92 1.11 -10.25
N GLU A 89 10.79 1.70 -10.64
CA GLU A 89 10.33 2.95 -10.07
C GLU A 89 9.85 2.77 -8.63
N ALA A 90 9.28 1.61 -8.31
CA ALA A 90 8.87 1.29 -6.94
C ALA A 90 10.06 1.29 -5.98
N PHE A 91 11.26 0.90 -6.44
CA PHE A 91 12.46 0.91 -5.62
C PHE A 91 12.99 2.32 -5.33
N LYS A 92 12.60 3.32 -6.12
CA LYS A 92 13.03 4.70 -5.92
C LYS A 92 12.28 5.39 -4.79
N VAL A 93 11.14 4.84 -4.39
CA VAL A 93 10.39 5.30 -3.24
C VAL A 93 10.58 4.28 -2.11
N ASN A 94 10.23 4.65 -0.89
CA ASN A 94 10.43 3.81 0.29
C ASN A 94 9.38 2.70 0.37
N SER A 95 9.41 1.78 -0.60
CA SER A 95 8.46 0.68 -0.66
C SER A 95 8.99 -0.59 -0.01
N ILE A 96 8.10 -1.37 0.56
CA ILE A 96 8.41 -2.64 1.19
C ILE A 96 8.39 -3.77 0.16
N ASP A 97 7.41 -3.74 -0.73
CA ASP A 97 7.24 -4.81 -1.71
C ASP A 97 6.43 -4.32 -2.90
N TYR A 98 6.33 -5.18 -3.89
CA TYR A 98 5.67 -4.90 -5.16
C TYR A 98 4.92 -6.17 -5.57
N LEU A 99 3.58 -6.11 -5.56
CA LEU A 99 2.72 -7.25 -5.86
C LEU A 99 2.10 -7.12 -7.25
N LEU A 100 2.32 -8.12 -8.09
CA LEU A 100 1.77 -8.15 -9.44
C LEU A 100 0.39 -8.82 -9.42
N LYS A 101 -0.61 -8.13 -9.97
CA LYS A 101 -1.98 -8.67 -10.06
C LYS A 101 -2.08 -9.71 -11.18
N PRO A 102 -2.87 -10.76 -11.05
CA PRO A 102 -3.58 -11.14 -9.82
C PRO A 102 -2.62 -11.81 -8.83
N PHE A 103 -2.67 -11.41 -7.57
CA PHE A 103 -1.85 -12.04 -6.52
C PHE A 103 -2.73 -12.88 -5.61
N LYS A 104 -2.10 -13.86 -4.97
CA LYS A 104 -2.78 -14.78 -4.06
C LYS A 104 -2.58 -14.36 -2.61
N VAL A 105 -3.35 -14.97 -1.71
CA VAL A 105 -3.20 -14.73 -0.26
C VAL A 105 -1.77 -14.99 0.19
N GLU A 106 -1.10 -16.02 -0.36
CA GLU A 106 0.29 -16.34 -0.04
C GLU A 106 1.26 -15.22 -0.39
N ASP A 107 1.04 -14.56 -1.54
CA ASP A 107 1.87 -13.44 -1.97
C ASP A 107 1.71 -12.25 -1.01
N LEU A 108 0.47 -11.98 -0.64
CA LEU A 108 0.16 -10.91 0.31
C LEU A 108 0.73 -11.21 1.70
N ARG A 109 0.60 -12.45 2.16
CA ARG A 109 1.15 -12.89 3.45
C ARG A 109 2.66 -12.70 3.48
N ARG A 110 3.34 -13.04 2.40
CA ARG A 110 4.79 -12.86 2.27
C ARG A 110 5.19 -11.38 2.36
N ALA A 111 4.44 -10.51 1.70
CA ALA A 111 4.68 -9.07 1.76
C ALA A 111 4.48 -8.52 3.17
N LEU A 112 3.45 -8.98 3.87
CA LEU A 112 3.19 -8.57 5.25
C LEU A 112 4.24 -9.10 6.23
N ASP A 113 4.75 -10.32 6.01
CA ASP A 113 5.85 -10.86 6.79
C ASP A 113 7.11 -10.04 6.61
N LYS A 114 7.38 -9.60 5.38
CA LYS A 114 8.51 -8.73 5.08
C LYS A 114 8.37 -7.38 5.78
N LEU A 115 7.18 -6.80 5.75
CA LEU A 115 6.87 -5.55 6.46
C LEU A 115 7.16 -5.71 7.95
N HIS A 116 6.68 -6.79 8.54
CA HIS A 116 6.85 -7.05 9.97
C HIS A 116 8.33 -7.18 10.34
N ARG A 117 9.12 -7.90 9.55
CA ARG A 117 10.56 -8.08 9.79
C ARG A 117 11.33 -6.77 9.69
N LEU A 118 11.03 -5.95 8.69
CA LEU A 118 11.71 -4.68 8.49
C LEU A 118 11.39 -3.69 9.60
N THR A 119 10.15 -3.65 10.06
CA THR A 119 9.73 -2.79 11.16
C THR A 119 10.40 -3.22 12.47
N ALA A 120 10.49 -4.52 12.72
CA ALA A 120 11.16 -5.05 13.89
C ALA A 120 12.66 -4.72 13.88
N THR A 121 13.29 -4.82 12.72
CA THR A 121 14.71 -4.47 12.54
C THR A 121 14.96 -3.00 12.83
N GLU A 122 14.10 -2.11 12.36
CA GLU A 122 14.20 -0.69 12.65
C GLU A 122 14.11 -0.42 14.15
N ARG A 123 13.18 -1.06 14.84
CA ARG A 123 13.03 -0.92 16.30
C ARG A 123 14.29 -1.38 17.03
N MET A 124 14.88 -2.46 16.58
CA MET A 124 16.10 -2.99 17.20
C MET A 124 17.32 -2.11 16.94
N ALA A 125 17.33 -1.40 15.83
CA ALA A 125 18.43 -0.50 15.48
C ALA A 125 18.44 0.81 16.28
N GLN A 126 17.34 1.12 16.92
CA GLN A 126 17.20 2.30 17.77
C GLN A 126 17.54 1.95 19.22
#